data_5cf48e5600a31921a7a1589f291e99c0
#
_entry.id   5cf48e5600a31921a7a1589f291e99c0
#
_cell.length_a   1.000
_cell.length_b   1.000
_cell.length_c   1.000
_cell.angle_alpha   90.00
_cell.angle_beta   90.00
_cell.angle_gamma   90.00
#
_symmetry.space_group_name_H-M   'P 1'
#
loop_
_entity.id
_entity.type
_entity.pdbx_description
1 polymer ?
#
loop_
_entity_poly.entity_id
_entity_poly.type
_entity_poly.pdbx_seq_one_letter_code
_entity_poly.pdbx_strand_id
1 'polypeptide(L)'
;MDRKSLEDQLLLQTYEFKEQIEMSKKIAEILNSNANVEEAALNESQKKTLHLYQSSNTLTFNLIKLRRWQKDLISYFDNPTFRKIIWVTGENGNEGKTFLQKYIKSIYGTRRVLLINMVKRSENIFHILTKESLICKDVFLFNLSKSFSIFDCPFEALEAIKDGQALSSKYNSSILNFKTPNMVIVFSNDYPRTNRLSSDRWLIFRIINDNLVNEKTY
;
A
#
# COMPACT_ATOMS: atom_id res chain seq x y z
N MET A 1 34.63 11.83 -22.68
CA MET A 1 33.54 12.55 -22.01
C MET A 1 34.18 13.38 -20.91
N ASP A 2 34.09 14.68 -21.00
CA ASP A 2 34.86 15.59 -20.14
C ASP A 2 34.24 15.62 -18.73
N ARG A 3 35.09 15.59 -17.69
CA ARG A 3 34.70 15.56 -16.28
C ARG A 3 33.77 16.73 -15.92
N LYS A 4 33.96 17.85 -16.54
CA LYS A 4 33.16 19.08 -16.39
C LYS A 4 31.71 18.88 -16.90
N SER A 5 31.55 18.17 -18.01
CA SER A 5 30.23 17.85 -18.58
C SER A 5 29.40 16.92 -17.67
N LEU A 6 30.05 16.01 -16.93
CA LEU A 6 29.39 15.12 -15.95
C LEU A 6 28.95 15.88 -14.69
N GLU A 7 29.79 16.82 -14.22
CA GLU A 7 29.47 17.64 -13.04
C GLU A 7 28.31 18.60 -13.35
N ASP A 8 28.26 19.19 -14.53
CA ASP A 8 27.17 20.06 -14.99
C ASP A 8 25.84 19.27 -15.14
N GLN A 9 25.89 18.03 -15.65
CA GLN A 9 24.71 17.16 -15.71
C GLN A 9 24.22 16.74 -14.33
N LEU A 10 25.11 16.44 -13.39
CA LEU A 10 24.76 16.12 -12.01
C LEU A 10 24.13 17.31 -11.27
N LEU A 11 24.65 18.52 -11.52
CA LEU A 11 24.12 19.77 -10.96
C LEU A 11 22.72 20.06 -11.50
N LEU A 12 22.50 19.88 -12.79
CA LEU A 12 21.19 20.04 -13.42
C LEU A 12 20.16 19.04 -12.87
N GLN A 13 20.53 17.76 -12.79
CA GLN A 13 19.67 16.72 -12.19
C GLN A 13 19.35 17.01 -10.72
N THR A 14 20.31 17.55 -9.96
CA THR A 14 20.09 17.88 -8.54
C THR A 14 19.15 19.09 -8.38
N TYR A 15 19.21 20.04 -9.31
CA TYR A 15 18.31 21.19 -9.33
C TYR A 15 16.87 20.78 -9.70
N GLU A 16 16.70 20.01 -10.76
CA GLU A 16 15.40 19.45 -11.17
C GLU A 16 14.77 18.60 -10.06
N PHE A 17 15.58 17.80 -9.35
CA PHE A 17 15.14 17.00 -8.22
C PHE A 17 14.66 17.87 -7.03
N LYS A 18 15.35 18.98 -6.76
CA LYS A 18 14.91 19.93 -5.71
C LYS A 18 13.62 20.64 -6.08
N GLU A 19 13.43 21.07 -7.32
CA GLU A 19 12.19 21.67 -7.80
C GLU A 19 11.02 20.68 -7.72
N GLN A 20 11.26 19.42 -8.07
CA GLN A 20 10.25 18.35 -7.96
C GLN A 20 9.84 18.09 -6.50
N ILE A 21 10.80 18.10 -5.57
CA ILE A 21 10.49 17.96 -4.12
C ILE A 21 9.66 19.14 -3.63
N GLU A 22 10.00 20.37 -4.02
CA GLU A 22 9.28 21.58 -3.60
C GLU A 22 7.87 21.61 -4.18
N MET A 23 7.70 21.23 -5.43
CA MET A 23 6.40 21.08 -6.08
C MET A 23 5.56 19.99 -5.40
N SER A 24 6.19 18.86 -5.03
CA SER A 24 5.53 17.77 -4.30
C SER A 24 5.04 18.20 -2.92
N LYS A 25 5.79 19.05 -2.22
CA LYS A 25 5.36 19.61 -0.93
C LYS A 25 4.16 20.53 -1.08
N LYS A 26 4.19 21.45 -2.06
CA LYS A 26 3.05 22.34 -2.35
C LYS A 26 1.78 21.57 -2.71
N ILE A 27 1.92 20.50 -3.50
CA ILE A 27 0.79 19.64 -3.87
C ILE A 27 0.26 18.87 -2.66
N ALA A 28 1.15 18.36 -1.80
CA ALA A 28 0.75 17.70 -0.54
C ALA A 28 0.01 18.66 0.41
N GLU A 29 0.41 19.92 0.48
CA GLU A 29 -0.30 20.97 1.23
C GLU A 29 -1.70 21.26 0.65
N ILE A 30 -1.82 21.35 -0.67
CA ILE A 30 -3.10 21.54 -1.36
C ILE A 30 -4.02 20.33 -1.14
N LEU A 31 -3.50 19.11 -1.24
CA LEU A 31 -4.26 17.89 -1.03
C LEU A 31 -4.68 17.72 0.44
N ASN A 32 -3.84 18.11 1.40
CA ASN A 32 -4.17 18.07 2.82
C ASN A 32 -5.19 19.15 3.22
N SER A 33 -5.16 20.32 2.58
CA SER A 33 -6.15 21.38 2.80
C SER A 33 -7.52 21.05 2.18
N ASN A 34 -7.55 20.15 1.17
CA ASN A 34 -8.75 19.75 0.43
C ASN A 34 -9.11 18.26 0.64
N ALA A 35 -8.75 17.67 1.77
CA ALA A 35 -8.89 16.24 2.05
C ALA A 35 -10.34 15.68 1.94
N ASN A 36 -11.34 16.52 1.74
CA ASN A 36 -12.75 16.15 1.57
C ASN A 36 -13.33 16.54 0.20
N VAL A 37 -12.50 16.97 -0.76
CA VAL A 37 -12.99 17.37 -2.08
C VAL A 37 -12.94 16.17 -3.01
N GLU A 38 -14.11 15.73 -3.48
CA GLU A 38 -14.22 14.76 -4.57
C GLU A 38 -13.51 15.32 -5.81
N GLU A 39 -12.84 14.44 -6.56
CA GLU A 39 -12.10 14.80 -7.80
C GLU A 39 -12.96 15.60 -8.79
N ALA A 40 -14.28 15.41 -8.74
CA ALA A 40 -15.27 16.16 -9.51
C ALA A 40 -15.36 17.65 -9.14
N ALA A 41 -14.99 18.04 -7.92
CA ALA A 41 -15.02 19.42 -7.43
C ALA A 41 -13.71 20.19 -7.69
N LEU A 42 -12.66 19.53 -8.20
CA LEU A 42 -11.40 20.17 -8.55
C LEU A 42 -11.53 21.03 -9.80
N ASN A 43 -10.97 22.23 -9.77
CA ASN A 43 -10.87 23.04 -10.99
C ASN A 43 -9.83 22.47 -11.97
N GLU A 44 -9.87 22.90 -13.24
CA GLU A 44 -8.99 22.38 -14.30
C GLU A 44 -7.49 22.54 -13.99
N SER A 45 -7.08 23.60 -13.30
CA SER A 45 -5.68 23.79 -12.87
C SER A 45 -5.28 22.79 -11.83
N GLN A 46 -6.16 22.49 -10.85
CA GLN A 46 -5.92 21.48 -9.80
C GLN A 46 -5.88 20.07 -10.38
N LYS A 47 -6.78 19.74 -11.34
CA LYS A 47 -6.75 18.46 -12.07
C LYS A 47 -5.46 18.28 -12.84
N LYS A 48 -5.01 19.32 -13.55
CA LYS A 48 -3.75 19.30 -14.29
C LYS A 48 -2.54 19.10 -13.37
N THR A 49 -2.53 19.76 -12.21
CA THR A 49 -1.48 19.64 -11.20
C THR A 49 -1.48 18.25 -10.57
N LEU A 50 -2.65 17.69 -10.27
CA LEU A 50 -2.79 16.33 -9.76
C LEU A 50 -2.29 15.29 -10.78
N HIS A 51 -2.65 15.47 -12.05
CA HIS A 51 -2.19 14.59 -13.13
C HIS A 51 -0.66 14.65 -13.32
N LEU A 52 -0.05 15.85 -13.24
CA LEU A 52 1.40 16.04 -13.31
C LEU A 52 2.09 15.36 -12.11
N TYR A 53 1.54 15.49 -10.91
CA TYR A 53 2.06 14.81 -9.70
C TYR A 53 1.98 13.29 -9.82
N GLN A 54 0.86 12.76 -10.26
CA GLN A 54 0.69 11.33 -10.51
C GLN A 54 1.67 10.83 -11.58
N SER A 55 1.82 11.57 -12.68
CA SER A 55 2.73 11.25 -13.78
C SER A 55 4.20 11.32 -13.36
N SER A 56 4.61 12.35 -12.59
CA SER A 56 5.99 12.48 -12.11
C SER A 56 6.37 11.41 -11.11
N ASN A 57 5.46 11.05 -10.18
CA ASN A 57 5.69 9.93 -9.26
C ASN A 57 5.78 8.60 -10.00
N THR A 58 4.91 8.37 -10.98
CA THR A 58 4.95 7.17 -11.82
C THR A 58 6.25 7.08 -12.61
N LEU A 59 6.72 8.19 -13.20
CA LEU A 59 7.99 8.24 -13.91
C LEU A 59 9.19 7.95 -12.99
N THR A 60 9.22 8.52 -11.80
CA THR A 60 10.30 8.29 -10.83
C THR A 60 10.34 6.83 -10.39
N PHE A 61 9.19 6.19 -10.16
CA PHE A 61 9.14 4.78 -9.80
C PHE A 61 9.39 3.83 -10.97
N ASN A 62 9.06 4.19 -12.21
CA ASN A 62 9.36 3.38 -13.39
C ASN A 62 10.87 3.22 -13.66
N LEU A 63 11.69 4.18 -13.23
CA LEU A 63 13.15 4.12 -13.30
C LEU A 63 13.76 3.24 -12.20
N ILE A 64 13.01 2.88 -11.16
CA ILE A 64 13.51 2.09 -10.05
C ILE A 64 13.45 0.61 -10.38
N LYS A 65 14.58 -0.05 -10.28
CA LYS A 65 14.68 -1.49 -10.46
C LYS A 65 14.11 -2.23 -9.24
N LEU A 66 12.90 -2.76 -9.37
CA LEU A 66 12.31 -3.64 -8.35
C LEU A 66 13.15 -4.90 -8.15
N ARG A 67 13.23 -5.37 -6.92
CA ARG A 67 13.78 -6.67 -6.55
C ARG A 67 12.94 -7.80 -7.14
N ARG A 68 13.52 -8.99 -7.27
CA ARG A 68 12.83 -10.13 -7.87
C ARG A 68 11.54 -10.47 -7.10
N TRP A 69 11.61 -10.65 -5.79
CA TRP A 69 10.44 -10.94 -4.97
C TRP A 69 9.33 -9.89 -5.06
N GLN A 70 9.69 -8.62 -5.28
CA GLN A 70 8.72 -7.53 -5.43
C GLN A 70 7.96 -7.64 -6.75
N LYS A 71 8.64 -8.00 -7.83
CA LYS A 71 8.01 -8.25 -9.14
C LYS A 71 7.09 -9.46 -9.07
N ASP A 72 7.54 -10.53 -8.40
CA ASP A 72 6.76 -11.75 -8.22
C ASP A 72 5.48 -11.46 -7.43
N LEU A 73 5.53 -10.63 -6.37
CA LEU A 73 4.34 -10.25 -5.61
C LEU A 73 3.37 -9.40 -6.45
N ILE A 74 3.88 -8.46 -7.26
CA ILE A 74 3.04 -7.60 -8.11
C ILE A 74 2.24 -8.43 -9.12
N SER A 75 2.77 -9.54 -9.63
CA SER A 75 2.06 -10.39 -10.58
C SER A 75 0.74 -10.97 -10.04
N TYR A 76 0.57 -11.01 -8.71
CA TYR A 76 -0.70 -11.43 -8.09
C TYR A 76 -1.81 -10.40 -8.21
N PHE A 77 -1.49 -9.13 -8.55
CA PHE A 77 -2.49 -8.06 -8.67
C PHE A 77 -3.40 -8.25 -9.88
N ASP A 78 -2.94 -8.97 -10.90
CA ASP A 78 -3.73 -9.24 -12.11
C ASP A 78 -4.85 -10.27 -11.86
N ASN A 79 -4.69 -11.11 -10.82
CA ASN A 79 -5.62 -12.18 -10.49
C ASN A 79 -5.96 -12.21 -8.98
N PRO A 80 -6.69 -11.23 -8.46
CA PRO A 80 -7.07 -11.20 -7.06
C PRO A 80 -8.03 -12.35 -6.74
N THR A 81 -7.78 -13.04 -5.63
CA THR A 81 -8.64 -14.14 -5.17
C THR A 81 -9.75 -13.62 -4.24
N PHE A 82 -10.89 -14.32 -4.19
CA PHE A 82 -11.97 -13.97 -3.26
C PHE A 82 -11.63 -14.26 -1.79
N ARG A 83 -10.80 -15.29 -1.53
CA ARG A 83 -10.61 -15.80 -0.15
C ARG A 83 -9.21 -15.61 0.40
N LYS A 84 -8.17 -15.63 -0.43
CA LYS A 84 -6.78 -15.65 0.02
C LYS A 84 -6.33 -14.28 0.55
N ILE A 85 -5.76 -14.28 1.75
CA ILE A 85 -4.99 -13.18 2.33
C ILE A 85 -3.53 -13.48 2.06
N ILE A 86 -2.84 -12.58 1.39
CA ILE A 86 -1.42 -12.72 1.10
C ILE A 86 -0.64 -12.23 2.31
N TRP A 87 0.20 -13.11 2.85
CA TRP A 87 1.09 -12.77 3.94
C TRP A 87 2.54 -12.85 3.47
N VAL A 88 3.25 -11.74 3.57
CA VAL A 88 4.65 -11.64 3.15
C VAL A 88 5.51 -11.43 4.38
N THR A 89 6.29 -12.44 4.73
CA THR A 89 7.23 -12.39 5.85
C THR A 89 8.67 -12.31 5.39
N GLY A 90 9.51 -11.64 6.17
CA GLY A 90 10.94 -11.56 5.95
C GLY A 90 11.62 -11.16 7.24
N GLU A 91 12.55 -11.98 7.68
CA GLU A 91 13.22 -11.87 8.98
C GLU A 91 14.27 -10.77 9.01
N ASN A 92 14.87 -10.49 7.84
CA ASN A 92 15.92 -9.50 7.71
C ASN A 92 15.36 -8.09 7.51
N GLY A 93 15.99 -7.12 8.15
CA GLY A 93 15.74 -5.72 7.84
C GLY A 93 16.15 -5.37 6.41
N ASN A 94 15.63 -4.26 5.88
CA ASN A 94 16.03 -3.72 4.57
C ASN A 94 15.69 -4.61 3.35
N GLU A 95 14.73 -5.51 3.47
CA GLU A 95 14.23 -6.32 2.34
C GLU A 95 13.40 -5.51 1.34
N GLY A 96 13.05 -4.28 1.69
CA GLY A 96 12.28 -3.38 0.82
C GLY A 96 10.77 -3.55 0.91
N LYS A 97 10.21 -4.14 2.00
CA LYS A 97 8.77 -4.27 2.23
C LYS A 97 8.05 -2.92 2.23
N THR A 98 8.55 -1.96 3.01
CA THR A 98 7.97 -0.60 3.09
C THR A 98 8.13 0.17 1.77
N PHE A 99 9.23 -0.04 1.05
CA PHE A 99 9.44 0.53 -0.27
C PHE A 99 8.36 0.02 -1.25
N LEU A 100 8.13 -1.29 -1.29
CA LEU A 100 7.12 -1.88 -2.17
C LEU A 100 5.71 -1.36 -1.89
N GLN A 101 5.34 -1.17 -0.63
CA GLN A 101 4.05 -0.59 -0.26
C GLN A 101 3.85 0.82 -0.84
N LYS A 102 4.89 1.67 -0.74
CA LYS A 102 4.89 3.01 -1.34
C LYS A 102 4.82 2.95 -2.86
N TYR A 103 5.57 2.04 -3.47
CA TYR A 103 5.55 1.79 -4.91
C TYR A 103 4.15 1.38 -5.39
N ILE A 104 3.52 0.40 -4.75
CA ILE A 104 2.16 -0.05 -5.08
C ILE A 104 1.18 1.12 -4.98
N LYS A 105 1.24 1.90 -3.89
CA LYS A 105 0.38 3.07 -3.72
C LYS A 105 0.59 4.12 -4.81
N SER A 106 1.82 4.31 -5.28
CA SER A 106 2.14 5.24 -6.35
C SER A 106 1.61 4.79 -7.71
N ILE A 107 1.80 3.51 -8.06
CA ILE A 107 1.40 2.97 -9.38
C ILE A 107 -0.12 2.78 -9.48
N TYR A 108 -0.76 2.22 -8.46
CA TYR A 108 -2.21 1.93 -8.48
C TYR A 108 -3.06 3.09 -7.96
N GLY A 109 -2.44 4.11 -7.37
CA GLY A 109 -3.09 5.31 -6.88
C GLY A 109 -3.81 5.15 -5.53
N THR A 110 -3.95 6.28 -4.83
CA THR A 110 -4.62 6.32 -3.51
C THR A 110 -6.11 5.97 -3.58
N ARG A 111 -6.74 6.13 -4.74
CA ARG A 111 -8.13 5.76 -4.96
C ARG A 111 -8.36 4.25 -4.79
N ARG A 112 -7.42 3.42 -5.30
CA ARG A 112 -7.48 1.96 -5.22
C ARG A 112 -6.81 1.38 -3.99
N VAL A 113 -5.72 2.00 -3.52
CA VAL A 113 -4.85 1.45 -2.48
C VAL A 113 -5.06 2.14 -1.15
N LEU A 114 -5.34 1.35 -0.11
CA LEU A 114 -5.32 1.80 1.28
C LEU A 114 -4.16 1.13 2.03
N LEU A 115 -3.32 1.96 2.64
CA LEU A 115 -2.21 1.51 3.48
C LEU A 115 -2.58 1.68 4.96
N ILE A 116 -2.58 0.58 5.69
CA ILE A 116 -2.92 0.52 7.12
C ILE A 116 -1.67 0.14 7.91
N ASN A 117 -1.17 1.07 8.70
CA ASN A 117 0.05 0.88 9.50
C ASN A 117 -0.29 0.62 10.97
N MET A 118 0.26 -0.45 11.54
CA MET A 118 0.36 -0.72 12.98
C MET A 118 -0.92 -0.47 13.80
N VAL A 119 -2.07 -0.91 13.31
CA VAL A 119 -3.34 -0.84 14.04
C VAL A 119 -3.62 -2.18 14.69
N LYS A 120 -3.68 -2.22 16.03
CA LYS A 120 -3.76 -3.46 16.81
C LYS A 120 -5.17 -4.06 16.90
N ARG A 121 -6.23 -3.25 16.88
CA ARG A 121 -7.61 -3.69 17.11
C ARG A 121 -8.44 -3.52 15.86
N SER A 122 -9.21 -4.55 15.52
CA SER A 122 -10.14 -4.56 14.38
C SER A 122 -11.12 -3.38 14.41
N GLU A 123 -11.65 -3.03 15.58
CA GLU A 123 -12.58 -1.90 15.77
C GLU A 123 -11.96 -0.56 15.36
N ASN A 124 -10.66 -0.36 15.63
CA ASN A 124 -9.94 0.84 15.21
C ASN A 124 -9.77 0.89 13.70
N ILE A 125 -9.52 -0.26 13.08
CA ILE A 125 -9.45 -0.37 11.62
C ILE A 125 -10.80 -0.05 11.01
N PHE A 126 -11.88 -0.65 11.51
CA PHE A 126 -13.23 -0.37 11.02
C PHE A 126 -13.58 1.11 11.17
N HIS A 127 -13.21 1.74 12.29
CA HIS A 127 -13.41 3.16 12.46
C HIS A 127 -12.60 4.04 11.46
N ILE A 128 -11.37 3.67 11.16
CA ILE A 128 -10.58 4.35 10.11
C ILE A 128 -11.28 4.19 8.76
N LEU A 129 -11.76 3.01 8.47
CA LEU A 129 -12.43 2.68 7.21
C LEU A 129 -13.76 3.43 7.02
N THR A 130 -14.47 3.84 8.09
CA THR A 130 -15.68 4.68 7.95
C THR A 130 -15.39 6.06 7.36
N LYS A 131 -14.14 6.51 7.44
CA LYS A 131 -13.68 7.82 6.92
C LYS A 131 -13.17 7.75 5.49
N GLU A 132 -13.10 6.55 4.92
CA GLU A 132 -12.57 6.30 3.58
C GLU A 132 -13.69 6.03 2.59
N SER A 133 -13.51 6.51 1.35
CA SER A 133 -14.38 6.10 0.25
C SER A 133 -13.99 4.69 -0.19
N LEU A 134 -14.74 3.68 0.25
CA LEU A 134 -14.43 2.26 0.03
C LEU A 134 -14.85 1.75 -1.37
N ILE A 135 -15.71 2.48 -2.08
CA ILE A 135 -16.30 2.08 -3.38
C ILE A 135 -15.24 1.72 -4.43
N CYS A 136 -14.12 2.44 -4.43
CA CYS A 136 -13.05 2.23 -5.41
C CYS A 136 -11.85 1.47 -4.83
N LYS A 137 -11.84 1.20 -3.52
CA LYS A 137 -10.71 0.53 -2.88
C LYS A 137 -10.78 -0.98 -3.10
N ASP A 138 -9.76 -1.51 -3.74
CA ASP A 138 -9.63 -2.94 -4.02
C ASP A 138 -8.27 -3.51 -3.59
N VAL A 139 -7.38 -2.67 -3.01
CA VAL A 139 -6.07 -3.07 -2.51
C VAL A 139 -5.87 -2.54 -1.09
N PHE A 140 -5.74 -3.45 -0.13
CA PHE A 140 -5.53 -3.17 1.29
C PHE A 140 -4.17 -3.71 1.72
N LEU A 141 -3.26 -2.81 2.07
CA LEU A 141 -1.89 -3.15 2.49
C LEU A 141 -1.76 -2.92 3.98
N PHE A 142 -1.45 -3.98 4.71
CA PHE A 142 -1.17 -3.93 6.14
C PHE A 142 0.34 -3.98 6.38
N ASN A 143 0.84 -3.06 7.18
CA ASN A 143 2.25 -3.01 7.54
C ASN A 143 2.42 -3.27 9.04
N LEU A 144 2.89 -4.44 9.38
CA LEU A 144 3.24 -4.83 10.74
C LEU A 144 4.75 -4.65 10.91
N SER A 145 5.15 -3.61 11.64
CA SER A 145 6.58 -3.34 11.90
C SER A 145 7.18 -4.40 12.81
N LYS A 146 8.52 -4.43 12.90
CA LYS A 146 9.25 -5.37 13.78
C LYS A 146 8.86 -5.24 15.27
N SER A 147 8.44 -4.06 15.71
CA SER A 147 7.96 -3.81 17.07
C SER A 147 6.50 -4.20 17.30
N PHE A 148 5.78 -4.60 16.25
CA PHE A 148 4.39 -5.00 16.35
C PHE A 148 4.30 -6.47 16.75
N SER A 149 3.61 -6.77 17.85
CA SER A 149 3.39 -8.15 18.26
C SER A 149 2.39 -8.85 17.35
N ILE A 150 2.74 -10.03 16.83
CA ILE A 150 1.84 -10.85 16.03
C ILE A 150 0.55 -11.25 16.78
N PHE A 151 0.59 -11.25 18.12
CA PHE A 151 -0.57 -11.53 18.97
C PHE A 151 -1.63 -10.42 18.90
N ASP A 152 -1.20 -9.20 18.57
CA ASP A 152 -2.06 -8.02 18.40
C ASP A 152 -2.61 -7.87 16.97
N CYS A 153 -2.28 -8.82 16.06
CA CYS A 153 -2.71 -8.74 14.68
C CYS A 153 -4.24 -8.78 14.55
N PRO A 154 -4.86 -7.84 13.84
CA PRO A 154 -6.31 -7.72 13.73
C PRO A 154 -6.88 -8.69 12.67
N PHE A 155 -6.76 -9.99 12.89
CA PHE A 155 -7.19 -11.04 11.95
C PHE A 155 -8.66 -10.92 11.54
N GLU A 156 -9.54 -10.53 12.46
CA GLU A 156 -10.95 -10.28 12.19
C GLU A 156 -11.15 -9.19 11.12
N ALA A 157 -10.37 -8.10 11.18
CA ALA A 157 -10.46 -7.06 10.17
C ALA A 157 -9.93 -7.53 8.80
N LEU A 158 -8.87 -8.33 8.77
CA LEU A 158 -8.36 -8.93 7.53
C LEU A 158 -9.42 -9.81 6.87
N GLU A 159 -10.10 -10.63 7.66
CA GLU A 159 -11.16 -11.51 7.19
C GLU A 159 -12.39 -10.73 6.70
N ALA A 160 -12.89 -9.78 7.48
CA ALA A 160 -14.06 -8.98 7.15
C ALA A 160 -13.85 -8.16 5.85
N ILE A 161 -12.68 -7.55 5.67
CA ILE A 161 -12.33 -6.86 4.43
C ILE A 161 -12.36 -7.85 3.25
N LYS A 162 -11.79 -9.03 3.46
CA LYS A 162 -11.71 -10.06 2.41
C LYS A 162 -13.09 -10.63 2.05
N ASP A 163 -13.97 -10.74 3.03
CA ASP A 163 -15.36 -11.20 2.83
C ASP A 163 -16.28 -10.12 2.25
N GLY A 164 -15.81 -8.87 2.20
CA GLY A 164 -16.53 -7.80 1.55
C GLY A 164 -17.45 -6.99 2.46
N GLN A 165 -17.54 -7.31 3.76
CA GLN A 165 -18.41 -6.59 4.69
C GLN A 165 -17.86 -6.59 6.12
N ALA A 166 -18.03 -5.46 6.82
CA ALA A 166 -17.77 -5.32 8.23
C ALA A 166 -18.80 -4.41 8.91
N LEU A 167 -18.97 -4.57 10.22
CA LEU A 167 -19.75 -3.67 11.06
C LEU A 167 -18.79 -2.80 11.89
N SER A 168 -18.85 -1.51 11.73
CA SER A 168 -18.22 -0.57 12.65
C SER A 168 -19.20 -0.19 13.73
N SER A 169 -18.91 -0.57 14.98
CA SER A 169 -19.75 -0.25 16.15
C SER A 169 -19.23 0.94 16.96
N LYS A 170 -18.06 1.48 16.61
CA LYS A 170 -17.43 2.55 17.35
C LYS A 170 -18.05 3.90 16.98
N TYR A 171 -18.53 4.63 17.98
CA TYR A 171 -19.25 5.91 17.87
C TYR A 171 -20.60 5.75 17.15
N ASN A 172 -20.67 5.91 15.85
CA ASN A 172 -21.87 5.70 15.04
C ASN A 172 -21.76 4.37 14.33
N SER A 173 -22.70 3.46 14.59
CA SER A 173 -22.70 2.16 13.92
C SER A 173 -22.93 2.32 12.42
N SER A 174 -22.10 1.70 11.61
CA SER A 174 -22.20 1.72 10.17
C SER A 174 -21.77 0.39 9.56
N ILE A 175 -22.42 0.00 8.48
CA ILE A 175 -22.03 -1.16 7.69
C ILE A 175 -21.01 -0.68 6.66
N LEU A 176 -19.87 -1.34 6.63
CA LEU A 176 -18.81 -1.12 5.66
C LEU A 176 -18.93 -2.18 4.57
N ASN A 177 -19.06 -1.77 3.32
CA ASN A 177 -19.06 -2.66 2.17
C ASN A 177 -17.77 -2.46 1.37
N PHE A 178 -17.09 -3.56 1.07
CA PHE A 178 -15.84 -3.58 0.32
C PHE A 178 -16.06 -4.17 -1.07
N LYS A 179 -15.36 -3.61 -2.05
CA LYS A 179 -15.32 -4.22 -3.38
C LYS A 179 -14.70 -5.61 -3.31
N THR A 180 -15.30 -6.59 -3.97
CA THR A 180 -14.80 -7.96 -4.09
C THR A 180 -14.78 -8.41 -5.56
N PRO A 181 -13.79 -9.18 -5.99
CA PRO A 181 -12.59 -9.57 -5.25
C PRO A 181 -11.70 -8.38 -4.93
N ASN A 182 -11.06 -8.42 -3.77
CA ASN A 182 -10.07 -7.43 -3.37
C ASN A 182 -8.72 -8.09 -3.04
N MET A 183 -7.69 -7.28 -2.94
CA MET A 183 -6.36 -7.71 -2.55
C MET A 183 -6.09 -7.30 -1.11
N VAL A 184 -5.87 -8.26 -0.22
CA VAL A 184 -5.41 -8.01 1.15
C VAL A 184 -4.01 -8.58 1.30
N ILE A 185 -3.03 -7.72 1.55
CA ILE A 185 -1.62 -8.08 1.70
C ILE A 185 -1.12 -7.59 3.05
N VAL A 186 -0.52 -8.50 3.81
CA VAL A 186 0.11 -8.20 5.10
C VAL A 186 1.62 -8.34 4.96
N PHE A 187 2.34 -7.28 5.28
CA PHE A 187 3.79 -7.29 5.37
C PHE A 187 4.19 -7.37 6.85
N SER A 188 4.94 -8.40 7.21
CA SER A 188 5.36 -8.67 8.58
C SER A 188 6.83 -9.12 8.64
N ASN A 189 7.41 -9.12 9.84
CA ASN A 189 8.65 -9.86 10.10
C ASN A 189 8.34 -11.24 10.69
N ASP A 190 7.16 -11.41 11.25
CA ASP A 190 6.74 -12.67 11.87
C ASP A 190 5.84 -13.49 10.95
N TYR A 191 5.86 -14.79 11.15
CA TYR A 191 4.94 -15.73 10.52
C TYR A 191 3.52 -15.54 11.08
N PRO A 192 2.45 -15.68 10.27
CA PRO A 192 1.09 -15.51 10.76
C PRO A 192 0.67 -16.61 11.72
N ARG A 193 -0.22 -16.29 12.64
CA ARG A 193 -0.90 -17.27 13.46
C ARG A 193 -1.99 -17.95 12.64
N THR A 194 -1.64 -19.00 11.91
CA THR A 194 -2.52 -19.64 10.93
C THR A 194 -3.80 -20.24 11.53
N ASN A 195 -3.78 -20.59 12.83
CA ASN A 195 -4.95 -21.06 13.56
C ASN A 195 -6.02 -19.99 13.85
N ARG A 196 -5.78 -18.74 13.45
CA ARG A 196 -6.75 -17.65 13.66
C ARG A 196 -7.79 -17.54 12.56
N LEU A 197 -7.50 -18.08 11.38
CA LEU A 197 -8.41 -18.14 10.24
C LEU A 197 -8.37 -19.55 9.66
N SER A 198 -9.35 -19.89 8.83
CA SER A 198 -9.37 -21.18 8.14
C SER A 198 -8.17 -21.33 7.19
N SER A 199 -7.71 -22.58 7.01
CA SER A 199 -6.49 -22.87 6.24
C SER A 199 -6.56 -22.39 4.79
N ASP A 200 -7.74 -22.36 4.19
CA ASP A 200 -7.98 -21.90 2.83
C ASP A 200 -7.84 -20.38 2.64
N ARG A 201 -7.77 -19.61 3.75
CA ARG A 201 -7.59 -18.15 3.74
C ARG A 201 -6.14 -17.73 3.46
N TRP A 202 -5.19 -18.63 3.58
CA TRP A 202 -3.79 -18.27 3.58
C TRP A 202 -3.10 -18.43 2.23
N LEU A 203 -2.28 -17.44 1.88
CA LEU A 203 -1.25 -17.51 0.87
C LEU A 203 0.00 -16.86 1.48
N ILE A 204 0.88 -17.69 2.03
CA ILE A 204 2.03 -17.23 2.82
C ILE A 204 3.29 -17.31 1.99
N PHE A 205 4.01 -16.20 1.97
CA PHE A 205 5.29 -16.07 1.31
C PHE A 205 6.39 -15.67 2.28
N ARG A 206 7.55 -16.27 2.13
CA ARG A 206 8.78 -15.83 2.77
C ARG A 206 9.74 -15.24 1.76
N ILE A 207 10.38 -14.13 2.12
CA ILE A 207 11.45 -13.52 1.33
C ILE A 207 12.74 -14.23 1.70
N ILE A 208 13.32 -14.98 0.74
CA ILE A 208 14.57 -15.71 0.91
C ILE A 208 15.48 -15.39 -0.28
N ASN A 209 16.65 -14.80 -0.02
CA ASN A 209 17.64 -14.48 -1.05
C ASN A 209 17.03 -13.78 -2.29
N ASP A 210 16.23 -12.75 -2.03
CA ASP A 210 15.53 -11.95 -3.04
C ASP A 210 14.46 -12.72 -3.86
N ASN A 211 14.03 -13.90 -3.41
CA ASN A 211 12.95 -14.68 -4.02
C ASN A 211 11.72 -14.67 -3.10
N LEU A 212 10.55 -14.77 -3.70
CA LEU A 212 9.27 -14.95 -3.02
C LEU A 212 8.94 -16.44 -2.96
N VAL A 213 9.19 -17.08 -1.82
CA VAL A 213 8.99 -18.51 -1.63
C VAL A 213 7.63 -18.75 -1.00
N ASN A 214 6.77 -19.52 -1.68
CA ASN A 214 5.47 -19.91 -1.15
C ASN A 214 5.63 -20.98 -0.07
N GLU A 215 5.15 -20.70 1.14
CA GLU A 215 5.11 -21.66 2.22
C GLU A 215 3.74 -22.35 2.24
N LYS A 216 3.74 -23.66 2.05
CA LYS A 216 2.51 -24.46 2.13
C LYS A 216 2.00 -24.44 3.58
N THR A 217 0.77 -23.99 3.78
CA THR A 217 0.03 -24.19 5.04
C THR A 217 -0.44 -25.63 5.06
N TYR A 218 0.04 -26.40 6.02
CA TYR A 218 -0.42 -27.76 6.32
C TYR A 218 -1.60 -27.71 7.28
#